data_223d504daad84de93684dd52d944b65a
#
_entry.id   223d504daad84de93684dd52d944b65a
#
_cell.length_a   1.000
_cell.length_b   1.000
_cell.length_c   1.000
_cell.angle_alpha   90.00
_cell.angle_beta   90.00
_cell.angle_gamma   90.00
#
_symmetry.space_group_name_H-M   'P 1'
#
loop_
_entity.id
_entity.type
_entity.pdbx_description
1 polymer ?
#
loop_
_entity_poly.entity_id
_entity_poly.type
_entity_poly.pdbx_seq_one_letter_code
_entity_poly.pdbx_strand_id
1 'polypeptide(L)'
;MELRLILILIGAVIIAAVWLFSRQRSSAERSTTRSAPTLDEDEFSGDDLPSKTVPGASAKTAPIREQGEQLILALHVMPRAAAEFPGATLQATLEACGLKFGRYKVYHRLEGAGADAASVFSVANVVEPGSFDPATLAESSFPGLTLFMVLPGPRNGVASYADMLATSRRLAQELGGEVLDQERSTLTRQTARHIRERIIQFELQQRLRRPS
;
A
#
# COMPACT_ATOMS: atom_id res chain seq x y z
N MET A 1 -32.37 34.94 -13.23
CA MET A 1 -31.27 34.60 -14.19
C MET A 1 -29.93 34.48 -13.51
N GLU A 2 -29.72 35.20 -12.43
CA GLU A 2 -28.46 35.30 -11.66
C GLU A 2 -27.98 33.98 -11.08
N LEU A 3 -28.87 33.17 -10.50
CA LEU A 3 -28.51 31.91 -9.82
C LEU A 3 -27.91 30.85 -10.79
N ARG A 4 -28.40 30.82 -12.03
CA ARG A 4 -27.89 29.88 -13.04
C ARG A 4 -26.51 30.28 -13.55
N LEU A 5 -26.23 31.58 -13.68
CA LEU A 5 -24.91 32.07 -14.04
C LEU A 5 -23.87 31.81 -12.95
N ILE A 6 -24.24 31.96 -11.68
CA ILE A 6 -23.36 31.65 -10.54
C ILE A 6 -23.02 30.18 -10.49
N LEU A 7 -23.99 29.27 -10.71
CA LEU A 7 -23.76 27.82 -10.75
C LEU A 7 -22.85 27.42 -11.90
N ILE A 8 -22.98 28.00 -13.08
CA ILE A 8 -22.12 27.74 -14.23
C ILE A 8 -20.69 28.21 -13.95
N LEU A 9 -20.54 29.38 -13.30
CA LEU A 9 -19.24 29.94 -12.97
C LEU A 9 -18.50 29.12 -11.92
N ILE A 10 -19.20 28.62 -10.90
CA ILE A 10 -18.66 27.70 -9.90
C ILE A 10 -18.25 26.39 -10.55
N GLY A 11 -19.07 25.82 -11.44
CA GLY A 11 -18.74 24.59 -12.18
C GLY A 11 -17.49 24.76 -13.05
N ALA A 12 -17.34 25.88 -13.75
CA ALA A 12 -16.16 26.18 -14.56
C ALA A 12 -14.88 26.33 -13.72
N VAL A 13 -14.98 26.95 -12.55
CA VAL A 13 -13.84 27.11 -11.61
C VAL A 13 -13.40 25.75 -11.07
N ILE A 14 -14.34 24.86 -10.71
CA ILE A 14 -14.01 23.51 -10.24
C ILE A 14 -13.31 22.69 -11.34
N ILE A 15 -13.81 22.74 -12.58
CA ILE A 15 -13.20 22.04 -13.72
C ILE A 15 -11.80 22.59 -14.01
N ALA A 16 -11.62 23.91 -13.97
CA ALA A 16 -10.32 24.55 -14.16
C ALA A 16 -9.33 24.17 -13.06
N ALA A 17 -9.77 24.12 -11.80
CA ALA A 17 -8.93 23.70 -10.66
C ALA A 17 -8.49 22.23 -10.79
N VAL A 18 -9.40 21.33 -11.15
CA VAL A 18 -9.09 19.91 -11.39
C VAL A 18 -8.12 19.76 -12.57
N TRP A 19 -8.29 20.51 -13.64
CA TRP A 19 -7.42 20.49 -14.81
C TRP A 19 -6.01 21.00 -14.52
N LEU A 20 -5.89 22.12 -13.77
CA LEU A 20 -4.60 22.66 -13.32
C LEU A 20 -3.87 21.66 -12.38
N PHE A 21 -4.59 21.05 -11.45
CA PHE A 21 -4.02 20.08 -10.52
C PHE A 21 -3.55 18.79 -11.23
N SER A 22 -4.31 18.34 -12.23
CA SER A 22 -3.92 17.21 -13.09
C SER A 22 -2.68 17.53 -13.93
N ARG A 23 -2.54 18.76 -14.42
CA ARG A 23 -1.42 19.17 -15.26
C ARG A 23 -0.10 19.32 -14.48
N GLN A 24 -0.18 19.69 -13.20
CA GLN A 24 1.01 19.80 -12.32
C GLN A 24 1.65 18.42 -12.03
N ARG A 25 0.87 17.32 -12.05
CA ARG A 25 1.38 15.95 -11.85
C ARG A 25 2.11 15.40 -13.08
N SER A 26 1.94 15.95 -14.26
CA SER A 26 2.54 15.45 -15.50
C SER A 26 3.91 16.07 -15.84
N SER A 27 4.43 16.99 -15.06
CA SER A 27 5.68 17.71 -15.36
C SER A 27 6.93 17.13 -14.69
N ALA A 28 6.81 16.06 -13.90
CA ALA A 28 7.94 15.45 -13.18
C ALA A 28 8.61 14.27 -13.91
N GLU A 29 8.10 13.85 -15.07
CA GLU A 29 8.67 12.73 -15.83
C GLU A 29 8.92 13.06 -17.31
N ARG A 30 9.75 14.05 -17.61
CA ARG A 30 10.34 14.18 -18.95
C ARG A 30 11.68 14.91 -18.88
N SER A 31 12.73 14.20 -18.56
CA SER A 31 14.10 14.57 -18.92
C SER A 31 14.93 13.30 -19.06
N THR A 32 14.80 12.61 -20.16
CA THR A 32 15.89 11.79 -20.66
C THR A 32 15.92 11.97 -22.18
N THR A 33 16.89 12.72 -22.60
CA THR A 33 17.31 13.04 -23.94
C THR A 33 17.48 11.79 -24.80
N ARG A 34 16.72 11.72 -25.87
CA ARG A 34 16.94 10.73 -26.95
C ARG A 34 17.54 11.43 -28.13
N SER A 35 18.86 11.32 -28.29
CA SER A 35 19.55 11.65 -29.53
C SER A 35 19.28 10.58 -30.55
N ALA A 36 18.71 10.96 -31.67
CA ALA A 36 18.60 10.14 -32.87
C ALA A 36 19.91 10.25 -33.66
N PRO A 37 20.42 9.16 -34.25
CA PRO A 37 21.34 9.23 -35.36
C PRO A 37 20.59 9.09 -36.67
N THR A 38 20.97 9.94 -37.59
CA THR A 38 20.62 10.05 -39.02
C THR A 38 20.99 8.78 -39.76
N LEU A 39 20.12 8.40 -40.69
CA LEU A 39 20.34 7.39 -41.73
C LEU A 39 21.27 7.98 -42.78
N ASP A 40 22.32 7.28 -43.13
CA ASP A 40 22.95 7.31 -44.44
C ASP A 40 22.89 5.89 -45.03
N GLU A 41 22.26 5.78 -46.16
CA GLU A 41 22.26 4.63 -47.07
C GLU A 41 23.62 4.54 -47.74
N ASP A 42 24.24 3.34 -47.75
CA ASP A 42 24.96 2.85 -48.92
C ASP A 42 25.14 1.32 -48.83
N GLU A 43 24.90 0.72 -49.98
CA GLU A 43 25.02 -0.68 -50.37
C GLU A 43 26.34 -1.35 -49.98
N PHE A 44 26.34 -2.62 -49.63
CA PHE A 44 27.15 -3.64 -50.37
C PHE A 44 26.80 -5.09 -49.89
N SER A 45 26.64 -5.95 -50.87
CA SER A 45 26.48 -7.40 -50.80
C SER A 45 27.67 -8.14 -50.20
N GLY A 46 27.41 -9.29 -49.57
CA GLY A 46 28.45 -10.28 -49.34
C GLY A 46 28.10 -11.30 -48.25
N ASP A 47 27.76 -12.47 -48.72
CA ASP A 47 27.72 -13.79 -48.08
C ASP A 47 28.84 -13.98 -47.02
N ASP A 48 28.46 -14.45 -45.84
CA ASP A 48 29.11 -15.55 -45.12
C ASP A 48 28.53 -15.70 -43.69
N LEU A 49 27.91 -16.86 -43.43
CA LEU A 49 27.58 -17.34 -42.09
C LEU A 49 28.84 -17.81 -41.35
N PRO A 50 28.95 -17.51 -40.06
CA PRO A 50 28.90 -18.62 -39.12
C PRO A 50 27.99 -18.36 -37.92
N SER A 51 27.17 -19.34 -37.62
CA SER A 51 26.48 -19.57 -36.39
C SER A 51 27.35 -19.30 -35.15
N LYS A 52 26.94 -18.34 -34.32
CA LYS A 52 27.44 -18.24 -32.98
C LYS A 52 26.28 -18.29 -32.00
N THR A 53 26.13 -19.48 -31.45
CA THR A 53 25.24 -19.86 -30.37
C THR A 53 25.34 -18.83 -29.24
N VAL A 54 24.26 -18.09 -29.00
CA VAL A 54 24.10 -17.26 -27.81
C VAL A 54 23.56 -18.17 -26.70
N PRO A 55 24.21 -18.27 -25.53
CA PRO A 55 23.65 -19.05 -24.42
C PRO A 55 22.39 -18.32 -23.94
N GLY A 56 21.27 -19.02 -24.04
CA GLY A 56 20.00 -18.56 -23.50
C GLY A 56 20.11 -18.29 -22.01
N ALA A 57 19.98 -17.04 -21.62
CA ALA A 57 19.67 -16.70 -20.24
C ALA A 57 18.25 -17.24 -19.94
N SER A 58 18.23 -18.44 -19.38
CA SER A 58 17.01 -19.02 -18.80
C SER A 58 16.60 -18.11 -17.63
N ALA A 59 15.75 -17.13 -17.92
CA ALA A 59 15.01 -16.43 -16.88
C ALA A 59 14.20 -17.52 -16.16
N LYS A 60 14.66 -17.89 -14.98
CA LYS A 60 13.93 -18.73 -14.05
C LYS A 60 12.60 -18.02 -13.78
N THR A 61 11.59 -18.39 -14.54
CA THR A 61 10.18 -18.01 -14.30
C THR A 61 9.85 -18.54 -12.91
N ALA A 62 9.81 -17.65 -11.94
CA ALA A 62 9.27 -17.99 -10.64
C ALA A 62 7.87 -18.57 -10.88
N PRO A 63 7.49 -19.68 -10.23
CA PRO A 63 6.18 -20.27 -10.43
C PRO A 63 5.13 -19.21 -10.15
N ILE A 64 4.26 -18.95 -11.13
CA ILE A 64 3.02 -18.21 -10.95
C ILE A 64 2.27 -19.00 -9.89
N ARG A 65 2.34 -18.56 -8.63
CA ARG A 65 1.46 -19.06 -7.59
C ARG A 65 0.06 -18.74 -8.09
N GLU A 66 -0.72 -19.77 -8.35
CA GLU A 66 -2.16 -19.63 -8.53
C GLU A 66 -2.64 -18.76 -7.37
N GLN A 67 -3.07 -17.54 -7.71
CA GLN A 67 -3.58 -16.60 -6.72
C GLN A 67 -4.95 -17.11 -6.32
N GLY A 68 -4.98 -18.01 -5.33
CA GLY A 68 -6.21 -18.41 -4.67
C GLY A 68 -6.91 -17.17 -4.13
N GLU A 69 -8.21 -17.28 -3.89
CA GLU A 69 -9.01 -16.21 -3.28
C GLU A 69 -8.29 -15.64 -2.07
N GLN A 70 -8.14 -14.31 -2.03
CA GLN A 70 -7.49 -13.59 -0.94
C GLN A 70 -8.54 -12.75 -0.21
N LEU A 71 -8.41 -12.64 1.10
CA LEU A 71 -9.18 -11.72 1.92
C LEU A 71 -8.26 -10.62 2.44
N ILE A 72 -8.50 -9.38 2.00
CA ILE A 72 -7.79 -8.20 2.47
C ILE A 72 -8.63 -7.54 3.56
N LEU A 73 -8.01 -7.24 4.69
CA LEU A 73 -8.63 -6.57 5.83
C LEU A 73 -7.84 -5.31 6.13
N ALA A 74 -8.55 -4.21 6.40
CA ALA A 74 -7.95 -2.94 6.79
C ALA A 74 -8.62 -2.36 8.02
N LEU A 75 -7.84 -1.68 8.85
CA LEU A 75 -8.27 -0.81 9.94
C LEU A 75 -7.56 0.52 9.79
N HIS A 76 -8.21 1.61 10.14
CA HIS A 76 -7.60 2.93 10.11
C HIS A 76 -7.44 3.47 11.52
N VAL A 77 -6.35 4.18 11.77
CA VAL A 77 -6.15 4.96 13.00
C VAL A 77 -6.08 6.42 12.58
N MET A 78 -7.06 7.19 13.01
CA MET A 78 -7.21 8.60 12.65
C MET A 78 -7.18 9.47 13.89
N PRO A 79 -6.65 10.70 13.82
CA PRO A 79 -6.72 11.64 14.94
C PRO A 79 -8.18 12.03 15.21
N ARG A 80 -8.53 12.23 16.48
CA ARG A 80 -9.90 12.58 16.90
C ARG A 80 -10.34 13.99 16.52
N ALA A 81 -9.40 14.90 16.34
CA ALA A 81 -9.66 16.28 15.91
C ALA A 81 -9.05 16.49 14.52
N ALA A 82 -9.24 17.64 13.91
CA ALA A 82 -8.57 18.03 12.66
C ALA A 82 -7.05 18.25 12.88
N ALA A 83 -6.42 17.34 13.62
CA ALA A 83 -5.01 17.29 13.96
C ALA A 83 -4.31 16.24 13.09
N GLU A 84 -3.01 16.24 13.13
CA GLU A 84 -2.17 15.22 12.50
C GLU A 84 -1.28 14.56 13.57
N PHE A 85 -0.82 13.35 13.31
CA PHE A 85 0.12 12.66 14.19
C PHE A 85 1.53 13.19 13.95
N PRO A 86 2.23 13.75 14.97
CA PRO A 86 3.63 14.16 14.83
C PRO A 86 4.52 12.97 14.53
N GLY A 87 5.38 13.07 13.52
CA GLY A 87 6.16 11.95 12.99
C GLY A 87 7.13 11.37 14.01
N ALA A 88 7.77 12.18 14.85
CA ALA A 88 8.65 11.68 15.91
C ALA A 88 7.90 10.80 16.92
N THR A 89 6.71 11.23 17.36
CA THR A 89 5.85 10.46 18.27
C THR A 89 5.34 9.20 17.59
N LEU A 90 4.94 9.33 16.33
CA LEU A 90 4.48 8.22 15.51
C LEU A 90 5.55 7.13 15.37
N GLN A 91 6.77 7.49 15.01
CA GLN A 91 7.88 6.55 14.86
C GLN A 91 8.15 5.79 16.17
N ALA A 92 8.32 6.52 17.26
CA ALA A 92 8.56 5.92 18.57
C ALA A 92 7.43 4.95 18.97
N THR A 93 6.17 5.32 18.69
CA THR A 93 5.01 4.47 19.03
C THR A 93 4.94 3.22 18.16
N LEU A 94 5.24 3.32 16.84
CA LEU A 94 5.30 2.16 15.95
C LEU A 94 6.37 1.16 16.39
N GLU A 95 7.56 1.65 16.73
CA GLU A 95 8.67 0.82 17.23
C GLU A 95 8.35 0.20 18.60
N ALA A 96 7.75 0.96 19.52
CA ALA A 96 7.30 0.47 20.83
C ALA A 96 6.18 -0.59 20.71
N CYS A 97 5.40 -0.56 19.62
CA CYS A 97 4.45 -1.60 19.27
C CYS A 97 5.14 -2.84 18.67
N GLY A 98 6.46 -2.86 18.49
CA GLY A 98 7.21 -3.98 17.91
C GLY A 98 7.06 -4.09 16.40
N LEU A 99 6.68 -3.02 15.73
CA LEU A 99 6.65 -2.92 14.27
C LEU A 99 8.04 -2.58 13.74
N LYS A 100 8.41 -3.14 12.60
CA LYS A 100 9.71 -2.89 11.96
C LYS A 100 9.50 -2.25 10.61
N PHE A 101 10.27 -1.18 10.35
CA PHE A 101 10.32 -0.57 9.03
C PHE A 101 10.96 -1.53 8.03
N GLY A 102 10.39 -1.63 6.82
CA GLY A 102 10.86 -2.62 5.85
C GLY A 102 10.41 -2.40 4.42
N ARG A 103 10.05 -3.49 3.75
CA ARG A 103 9.66 -3.50 2.33
C ARG A 103 8.53 -2.50 2.05
N TYR A 104 8.53 -1.94 0.84
CA TYR A 104 7.55 -0.94 0.39
C TYR A 104 7.55 0.36 1.22
N LYS A 105 8.59 0.59 2.02
CA LYS A 105 8.72 1.76 2.91
C LYS A 105 7.54 1.89 3.89
N VAL A 106 7.08 0.77 4.43
CA VAL A 106 6.02 0.70 5.46
C VAL A 106 6.50 -0.11 6.66
N TYR A 107 5.78 -0.02 7.77
CA TYR A 107 6.07 -0.81 8.97
C TYR A 107 5.36 -2.15 8.92
N HIS A 108 5.99 -3.20 9.47
CA HIS A 108 5.49 -4.57 9.45
C HIS A 108 5.50 -5.19 10.84
N ARG A 109 4.46 -5.93 11.17
CA ARG A 109 4.50 -6.98 12.18
C ARG A 109 5.04 -8.23 11.53
N LEU A 110 6.20 -8.70 11.97
CA LEU A 110 6.85 -9.86 11.39
C LEU A 110 6.61 -11.11 12.23
N GLU A 111 6.50 -12.25 11.57
CA GLU A 111 6.53 -13.60 12.13
C GLU A 111 7.82 -14.28 11.71
N GLY A 112 8.53 -14.89 12.66
CA GLY A 112 9.84 -15.47 12.40
C GLY A 112 10.99 -14.49 12.57
N ALA A 113 12.19 -14.92 12.21
CA ALA A 113 13.43 -14.16 12.35
C ALA A 113 14.26 -14.20 11.06
N GLY A 114 15.10 -13.19 10.86
CA GLY A 114 16.02 -13.11 9.73
C GLY A 114 15.35 -12.77 8.40
N ALA A 115 15.96 -13.24 7.31
CA ALA A 115 15.54 -12.95 5.94
C ALA A 115 14.19 -13.59 5.56
N ASP A 116 13.79 -14.66 6.25
CA ASP A 116 12.55 -15.41 6.00
C ASP A 116 11.37 -14.89 6.82
N ALA A 117 11.55 -13.80 7.58
CA ALA A 117 10.47 -13.22 8.36
C ALA A 117 9.32 -12.76 7.45
N ALA A 118 8.12 -13.30 7.67
CA ALA A 118 6.94 -12.98 6.90
C ALA A 118 6.10 -11.90 7.58
N SER A 119 5.48 -11.02 6.79
CA SER A 119 4.61 -9.98 7.34
C SER A 119 3.25 -10.55 7.73
N VAL A 120 2.87 -10.38 9.00
CA VAL A 120 1.55 -10.72 9.53
C VAL A 120 0.53 -9.65 9.16
N PHE A 121 0.89 -8.39 9.36
CA PHE A 121 0.18 -7.21 8.89
C PHE A 121 1.16 -6.06 8.71
N SER A 122 0.74 -5.03 7.99
CA SER A 122 1.54 -3.85 7.71
C SER A 122 0.82 -2.58 8.14
N VAL A 123 1.60 -1.53 8.38
CA VAL A 123 1.11 -0.19 8.73
C VAL A 123 1.67 0.80 7.72
N ALA A 124 0.78 1.49 7.04
CA ALA A 124 1.07 2.49 6.01
C ALA A 124 0.48 3.85 6.40
N ASN A 125 0.94 4.92 5.76
CA ASN A 125 0.27 6.21 5.79
C ASN A 125 -1.10 6.10 5.11
N VAL A 126 -2.13 6.78 5.62
CA VAL A 126 -3.47 6.80 5.02
C VAL A 126 -3.50 7.56 3.69
N VAL A 127 -2.53 8.44 3.46
CA VAL A 127 -2.38 9.23 2.21
C VAL A 127 -1.43 8.53 1.25
N GLU A 128 -1.81 8.45 -0.02
CA GLU A 128 -0.95 7.94 -1.09
C GLU A 128 0.37 8.71 -1.20
N PRO A 129 1.48 8.00 -1.45
CA PRO A 129 1.60 6.59 -1.84
C PRO A 129 1.57 5.58 -0.68
N GLY A 130 1.19 5.96 0.53
CA GLY A 130 1.09 5.08 1.69
C GLY A 130 2.42 4.76 2.38
N SER A 131 3.52 5.26 1.86
CA SER A 131 4.88 5.00 2.36
C SER A 131 5.32 6.03 3.39
N PHE A 132 6.34 5.66 4.18
CA PHE A 132 7.07 6.56 5.06
C PHE A 132 8.47 6.78 4.50
N ASP A 133 8.98 8.00 4.62
CA ASP A 133 10.38 8.30 4.33
C ASP A 133 11.15 8.40 5.65
N PRO A 134 12.07 7.48 5.96
CA PRO A 134 12.81 7.50 7.21
C PRO A 134 13.61 8.78 7.44
N ALA A 135 14.04 9.44 6.35
CA ALA A 135 14.85 10.66 6.44
C ALA A 135 14.04 11.87 6.93
N THR A 136 12.73 11.91 6.61
CA THR A 136 11.85 13.05 6.93
C THR A 136 10.74 12.69 7.91
N LEU A 137 10.62 11.41 8.28
CA LEU A 137 9.50 10.90 9.08
C LEU A 137 9.36 11.66 10.40
N ALA A 138 10.46 11.90 11.12
CA ALA A 138 10.40 12.57 12.43
C ALA A 138 9.96 14.03 12.36
N GLU A 139 10.22 14.70 11.23
CA GLU A 139 9.87 16.10 10.99
C GLU A 139 8.51 16.29 10.31
N SER A 140 7.92 15.19 9.84
CA SER A 140 6.65 15.18 9.11
C SER A 140 5.47 15.05 10.06
N SER A 141 4.27 15.34 9.54
CA SER A 141 3.00 15.08 10.18
C SER A 141 2.14 14.16 9.31
N PHE A 142 1.32 13.32 9.95
CA PHE A 142 0.55 12.29 9.28
C PHE A 142 -0.94 12.39 9.63
N PRO A 143 -1.82 12.49 8.62
CA PRO A 143 -3.26 12.63 8.86
C PRO A 143 -3.91 11.32 9.34
N GLY A 144 -3.19 10.20 9.30
CA GLY A 144 -3.66 8.93 9.80
C GLY A 144 -2.84 7.75 9.32
N LEU A 145 -3.19 6.57 9.81
CA LEU A 145 -2.55 5.30 9.50
C LEU A 145 -3.57 4.30 8.97
N THR A 146 -3.10 3.42 8.08
CA THR A 146 -3.83 2.25 7.63
C THR A 146 -3.07 0.99 8.03
N LEU A 147 -3.68 0.15 8.88
CA LEU A 147 -3.18 -1.18 9.17
C LEU A 147 -3.89 -2.16 8.24
N PHE A 148 -3.15 -3.01 7.56
CA PHE A 148 -3.75 -3.98 6.64
C PHE A 148 -3.06 -5.34 6.69
N MET A 149 -3.86 -6.38 6.45
CA MET A 149 -3.39 -7.76 6.36
C MET A 149 -4.05 -8.48 5.19
N VAL A 150 -3.38 -9.50 4.68
CA VAL A 150 -3.85 -10.34 3.58
C VAL A 150 -3.90 -11.78 4.04
N LEU A 151 -5.01 -12.45 3.79
CA LEU A 151 -5.18 -13.87 4.08
C LEU A 151 -5.28 -14.67 2.76
N PRO A 152 -4.70 -15.87 2.72
CA PRO A 152 -3.99 -16.56 3.79
C PRO A 152 -2.64 -15.89 4.10
N GLY A 153 -2.33 -15.78 5.39
CA GLY A 153 -1.10 -15.18 5.91
C GLY A 153 -0.11 -16.24 6.47
N PRO A 154 0.98 -15.78 7.12
CA PRO A 154 2.00 -16.67 7.67
C PRO A 154 1.51 -17.47 8.88
N ARG A 155 0.47 -17.01 9.55
CA ARG A 155 -0.15 -17.68 10.71
C ARG A 155 -1.69 -17.62 10.63
N ASN A 156 -2.34 -18.22 11.64
CA ASN A 156 -3.81 -18.21 11.75
C ASN A 156 -4.38 -16.79 11.64
N GLY A 157 -5.37 -16.59 10.76
CA GLY A 157 -5.93 -15.28 10.44
C GLY A 157 -6.64 -14.63 11.63
N VAL A 158 -7.33 -15.41 12.47
CA VAL A 158 -8.00 -14.89 13.67
C VAL A 158 -6.98 -14.34 14.67
N ALA A 159 -5.85 -15.04 14.87
CA ALA A 159 -4.77 -14.59 15.74
C ALA A 159 -4.07 -13.35 15.15
N SER A 160 -3.84 -13.31 13.84
CA SER A 160 -3.28 -12.16 13.12
C SER A 160 -4.17 -10.93 13.27
N TYR A 161 -5.47 -11.07 13.09
CA TYR A 161 -6.43 -10.00 13.26
C TYR A 161 -6.51 -9.50 14.71
N ALA A 162 -6.48 -10.40 15.68
CA ALA A 162 -6.47 -10.02 17.10
C ALA A 162 -5.24 -9.17 17.46
N ASP A 163 -4.06 -9.53 16.93
CA ASP A 163 -2.82 -8.74 17.11
C ASP A 163 -2.92 -7.39 16.38
N MET A 164 -3.40 -7.35 15.13
CA MET A 164 -3.61 -6.12 14.39
C MET A 164 -4.59 -5.18 15.11
N LEU A 165 -5.69 -5.71 15.63
CA LEU A 165 -6.68 -4.94 16.38
C LEU A 165 -6.12 -4.42 17.72
N ALA A 166 -5.36 -5.21 18.45
CA ALA A 166 -4.69 -4.77 19.69
C ALA A 166 -3.67 -3.66 19.39
N THR A 167 -2.88 -3.83 18.32
CA THR A 167 -1.90 -2.83 17.87
C THR A 167 -2.59 -1.54 17.44
N SER A 168 -3.67 -1.60 16.66
CA SER A 168 -4.41 -0.40 16.23
C SER A 168 -4.99 0.39 17.41
N ARG A 169 -5.50 -0.32 18.43
CA ARG A 169 -6.01 0.32 19.65
C ARG A 169 -4.90 0.98 20.47
N ARG A 170 -3.75 0.33 20.57
CA ARG A 170 -2.59 0.90 21.28
C ARG A 170 -2.08 2.14 20.54
N LEU A 171 -1.94 2.09 19.21
CA LEU A 171 -1.56 3.25 18.40
C LEU A 171 -2.56 4.40 18.58
N ALA A 172 -3.86 4.11 18.53
CA ALA A 172 -4.90 5.12 18.75
C ALA A 172 -4.83 5.75 20.15
N GLN A 173 -4.56 4.94 21.18
CA GLN A 173 -4.42 5.43 22.56
C GLN A 173 -3.20 6.33 22.72
N GLU A 174 -2.02 5.90 22.25
CA GLU A 174 -0.76 6.62 22.41
C GLU A 174 -0.70 7.90 21.55
N LEU A 175 -1.34 7.89 20.38
CA LEU A 175 -1.35 9.01 19.43
C LEU A 175 -2.58 9.93 19.61
N GLY A 176 -3.49 9.65 20.56
CA GLY A 176 -4.70 10.45 20.76
C GLY A 176 -5.74 10.32 19.63
N GLY A 177 -5.72 9.19 18.94
CA GLY A 177 -6.60 8.89 17.82
C GLY A 177 -7.78 7.98 18.15
N GLU A 178 -8.47 7.53 17.12
CA GLU A 178 -9.52 6.52 17.17
C GLU A 178 -9.32 5.47 16.08
N VAL A 179 -9.88 4.27 16.31
CA VAL A 179 -9.83 3.17 15.33
C VAL A 179 -11.11 3.16 14.52
N LEU A 180 -10.96 3.18 13.20
CA LEU A 180 -12.03 3.06 12.22
C LEU A 180 -11.92 1.72 11.49
N ASP A 181 -13.05 1.23 10.98
CA ASP A 181 -13.10 0.07 10.10
C ASP A 181 -12.73 0.42 8.65
N GLN A 182 -12.83 -0.55 7.75
CA GLN A 182 -12.50 -0.41 6.33
C GLN A 182 -13.37 0.64 5.63
N GLU A 183 -14.60 0.82 6.07
CA GLU A 183 -15.57 1.82 5.59
C GLU A 183 -15.37 3.21 6.24
N ARG A 184 -14.31 3.36 7.05
CA ARG A 184 -14.01 4.57 7.83
C ARG A 184 -15.08 4.93 8.87
N SER A 185 -15.85 3.95 9.33
CA SER A 185 -16.76 4.09 10.45
C SER A 185 -16.08 3.73 11.77
N THR A 186 -16.50 4.31 12.89
CA THR A 186 -15.94 3.97 14.20
C THR A 186 -16.04 2.46 14.47
N LEU A 187 -14.91 1.83 14.77
CA LEU A 187 -14.86 0.39 14.98
C LEU A 187 -15.56 -0.01 16.29
N THR A 188 -16.74 -0.57 16.18
CA THR A 188 -17.52 -1.09 17.32
C THR A 188 -17.10 -2.52 17.69
N ARG A 189 -17.51 -2.98 18.87
CA ARG A 189 -17.33 -4.39 19.26
C ARG A 189 -18.06 -5.34 18.31
N GLN A 190 -19.21 -4.92 17.78
CA GLN A 190 -20.00 -5.71 16.84
C GLN A 190 -19.28 -5.82 15.50
N THR A 191 -18.79 -4.72 14.94
CA THR A 191 -18.01 -4.71 13.68
C THR A 191 -16.75 -5.58 13.83
N ALA A 192 -16.01 -5.43 14.93
CA ALA A 192 -14.82 -6.25 15.18
C ALA A 192 -15.14 -7.76 15.26
N ARG A 193 -16.28 -8.15 15.86
CA ARG A 193 -16.75 -9.53 15.88
C ARG A 193 -17.11 -10.02 14.49
N HIS A 194 -17.83 -9.21 13.72
CA HIS A 194 -18.20 -9.54 12.36
C HIS A 194 -16.98 -9.77 11.45
N ILE A 195 -15.97 -8.91 11.55
CA ILE A 195 -14.69 -9.11 10.83
C ILE A 195 -14.05 -10.45 11.21
N ARG A 196 -14.03 -10.77 12.51
CA ARG A 196 -13.51 -12.06 13.00
C ARG A 196 -14.29 -13.26 12.43
N GLU A 197 -15.60 -13.17 12.35
CA GLU A 197 -16.46 -14.22 11.75
C GLU A 197 -16.16 -14.39 10.26
N ARG A 198 -15.99 -13.31 9.51
CA ARG A 198 -15.57 -13.35 8.09
C ARG A 198 -14.24 -14.07 7.91
N ILE A 199 -13.27 -13.86 8.79
CA ILE A 199 -11.98 -14.57 8.76
C ILE A 199 -12.17 -16.07 8.95
N ILE A 200 -12.99 -16.48 9.95
CA ILE A 200 -13.26 -17.89 10.22
C ILE A 200 -13.92 -18.57 9.01
N GLN A 201 -14.90 -17.92 8.39
CA GLN A 201 -15.58 -18.43 7.19
C GLN A 201 -14.60 -18.56 6.02
N PHE A 202 -13.75 -17.55 5.80
CA PHE A 202 -12.73 -17.59 4.77
C PHE A 202 -11.74 -18.75 4.98
N GLU A 203 -11.21 -18.94 6.19
CA GLU A 203 -10.28 -20.03 6.50
C GLU A 203 -10.93 -21.41 6.34
N LEU A 204 -12.20 -21.53 6.72
CA LEU A 204 -12.96 -22.78 6.53
C LEU A 204 -13.13 -23.10 5.04
N GLN A 205 -13.52 -22.13 4.22
CA GLN A 205 -13.65 -22.30 2.77
C GLN A 205 -12.31 -22.68 2.12
N GLN A 206 -11.21 -22.06 2.54
CA GLN A 206 -9.87 -22.40 2.05
C GLN A 206 -9.48 -23.83 2.37
N ARG A 207 -9.82 -24.35 3.57
CA ARG A 207 -9.56 -25.75 3.95
C ARG A 207 -10.37 -26.74 3.11
N LEU A 208 -11.64 -26.42 2.82
CA LEU A 208 -12.50 -27.26 2.00
C LEU A 208 -12.09 -27.34 0.53
N ARG A 209 -11.43 -26.29 0.02
CA ARG A 209 -10.95 -26.21 -1.37
C ARG A 209 -9.57 -26.87 -1.60
N ARG A 210 -8.81 -27.18 -0.54
CA ARG A 210 -7.55 -27.91 -0.65
C ARG A 210 -7.87 -29.42 -0.59
N PRO A 211 -7.84 -30.15 -1.72
CA PRO A 211 -7.92 -31.62 -1.68
C PRO A 211 -6.69 -32.17 -0.92
N SER A 212 -6.93 -33.19 -0.13
CA SER A 212 -5.93 -33.93 0.64
C SER A 212 -4.95 -34.65 -0.30
#